data_a6bf031d585ac56b576bd29cf8699af5
#
_entry.id   a6bf031d585ac56b576bd29cf8699af5
#
_cell.length_a   1.000
_cell.length_b   1.000
_cell.length_c   1.000
_cell.angle_alpha   90.00
_cell.angle_beta   90.00
_cell.angle_gamma   90.00
#
_symmetry.space_group_name_H-M   'P 1'
#
loop_
_entity.id
_entity.type
_entity.pdbx_description
1 polymer ?
#
loop_
_entity_poly.entity_id
_entity_poly.type
_entity_poly.pdbx_seq_one_letter_code
_entity_poly.pdbx_strand_id
1 'polypeptide(L)'
;PSHSYYSENAIFFSSYIQDKLEYESFIMNVGIRYDLFDPQSSHVDSLLNPENSLIKSSKKAMWSPRIGVAYPITDEGILHFSYGHFYQMPTMRNLFLKNIFGAGLSPTIGYSDLKPQKTVMYEFGMQQQLSRFLAINGSIFYKDIRDLLALQTINYNSPTYGPSSYSIYLNKDYSMVKGVTLSLTKRRDPNTKMSAFLDYSYQTTEGNSISSGSFYFNALTGQEEEKKIVPLSWDQSHVFNSTVSITEPGINGWGISFIGKLSTG
;
A
#
# COMPACT_ATOMS: atom_id res chain seq x y z
N PRO A 1 -29.96 12.13 -4.80
CA PRO A 1 -28.94 11.10 -4.50
C PRO A 1 -28.52 10.44 -5.81
N SER A 2 -27.22 10.59 -6.15
CA SER A 2 -26.63 9.90 -7.29
C SER A 2 -26.44 8.44 -6.93
N HIS A 3 -27.13 7.52 -7.58
CA HIS A 3 -26.88 6.10 -7.44
C HIS A 3 -25.79 5.69 -8.45
N SER A 4 -24.63 5.29 -7.95
CA SER A 4 -23.61 4.63 -8.77
C SER A 4 -23.91 3.13 -8.82
N TYR A 5 -24.10 2.59 -10.02
CA TYR A 5 -24.40 1.17 -10.22
C TYR A 5 -23.37 0.54 -11.17
N TYR A 6 -22.90 -0.65 -10.81
CA TYR A 6 -22.16 -1.53 -11.72
C TYR A 6 -22.47 -2.99 -11.40
N SER A 7 -22.51 -3.83 -12.45
CA SER A 7 -22.69 -5.27 -12.34
C SER A 7 -21.75 -5.93 -13.35
N GLU A 8 -20.65 -6.48 -12.88
CA GLU A 8 -19.61 -7.11 -13.70
C GLU A 8 -19.13 -8.40 -13.04
N ASN A 9 -18.76 -9.39 -13.86
CA ASN A 9 -18.27 -10.70 -13.42
C ASN A 9 -16.78 -10.81 -13.70
N ALA A 10 -15.95 -10.32 -12.79
CA ALA A 10 -14.51 -10.47 -12.91
C ALA A 10 -14.04 -11.84 -12.38
N ILE A 11 -13.02 -12.41 -13.00
CA ILE A 11 -12.39 -13.67 -12.56
C ILE A 11 -11.04 -13.37 -11.94
N PHE A 12 -10.79 -13.92 -10.77
CA PHE A 12 -9.51 -13.85 -10.07
C PHE A 12 -9.01 -15.27 -9.78
N PHE A 13 -7.79 -15.58 -10.20
CA PHE A 13 -7.11 -16.84 -9.93
C PHE A 13 -5.78 -16.57 -9.24
N SER A 14 -5.43 -17.36 -8.24
CA SER A 14 -4.15 -17.27 -7.52
C SER A 14 -3.54 -18.64 -7.29
N SER A 15 -2.23 -18.74 -7.43
CA SER A 15 -1.45 -19.89 -7.04
C SER A 15 -0.11 -19.45 -6.43
N TYR A 16 0.47 -20.26 -5.57
CA TYR A 16 1.79 -19.98 -5.01
C TYR A 16 2.54 -21.28 -4.73
N ILE A 17 3.86 -21.17 -4.73
CA ILE A 17 4.79 -22.18 -4.24
C ILE A 17 5.81 -21.50 -3.34
N GLN A 18 6.14 -22.15 -2.24
CA GLN A 18 7.09 -21.64 -1.26
C GLN A 18 7.89 -22.81 -0.69
N ASP A 19 9.18 -22.57 -0.44
CA ASP A 19 10.08 -23.50 0.22
C ASP A 19 10.82 -22.80 1.35
N LYS A 20 11.12 -23.56 2.41
CA LYS A 20 11.92 -23.13 3.55
C LYS A 20 13.16 -24.02 3.64
N LEU A 21 14.31 -23.42 3.44
CA LEU A 21 15.62 -24.05 3.52
C LEU A 21 16.24 -23.70 4.87
N GLU A 22 16.58 -24.72 5.65
CA GLU A 22 17.24 -24.58 6.94
C GLU A 22 18.64 -25.21 6.86
N TYR A 23 19.64 -24.35 7.02
CA TYR A 23 21.04 -24.74 7.11
C TYR A 23 21.54 -24.42 8.53
N GLU A 24 22.66 -25.03 8.94
CA GLU A 24 23.27 -24.80 10.26
C GLU A 24 23.51 -23.30 10.54
N SER A 25 23.83 -22.53 9.50
CA SER A 25 24.23 -21.12 9.62
C SER A 25 23.17 -20.11 9.17
N PHE A 26 22.11 -20.52 8.48
CA PHE A 26 21.06 -19.59 8.05
C PHE A 26 19.75 -20.30 7.70
N ILE A 27 18.67 -19.54 7.75
CA ILE A 27 17.33 -19.96 7.31
C ILE A 27 16.93 -19.09 6.13
N MET A 28 16.49 -19.71 5.04
CA MET A 28 16.03 -19.01 3.85
C MET A 28 14.60 -19.45 3.49
N ASN A 29 13.73 -18.49 3.28
CA ASN A 29 12.40 -18.70 2.73
C ASN A 29 12.37 -18.12 1.30
N VAL A 30 12.01 -18.95 0.32
CA VAL A 30 11.87 -18.54 -1.08
C VAL A 30 10.50 -18.90 -1.57
N GLY A 31 9.84 -18.00 -2.24
CA GLY A 31 8.52 -18.27 -2.78
C GLY A 31 8.22 -17.43 -4.01
N ILE A 32 7.27 -17.90 -4.78
CA ILE A 32 6.71 -17.17 -5.91
C ILE A 32 5.19 -17.37 -5.91
N ARG A 33 4.47 -16.26 -6.09
CA ARG A 33 3.03 -16.26 -6.25
C ARG A 33 2.69 -15.75 -7.65
N TYR A 34 1.75 -16.39 -8.27
CA TYR A 34 1.14 -15.98 -9.53
C TYR A 34 -0.32 -15.61 -9.29
N ASP A 35 -0.71 -14.42 -9.71
CA ASP A 35 -2.09 -13.96 -9.70
C ASP A 35 -2.51 -13.58 -11.11
N LEU A 36 -3.72 -13.99 -11.49
CA LEU A 36 -4.35 -13.63 -12.76
C LEU A 36 -5.69 -12.98 -12.48
N PHE A 37 -5.88 -11.77 -12.99
CA PHE A 37 -7.14 -11.06 -12.95
C PHE A 37 -7.66 -10.83 -14.37
N ASP A 38 -8.88 -11.27 -14.63
CA ASP A 38 -9.61 -11.03 -15.88
C ASP A 38 -10.83 -10.18 -15.56
N PRO A 39 -10.86 -8.90 -15.93
CA PRO A 39 -11.98 -8.00 -15.67
C PRO A 39 -13.26 -8.38 -16.43
N GLN A 40 -13.18 -9.17 -17.48
CA GLN A 40 -14.27 -9.57 -18.38
C GLN A 40 -15.15 -8.39 -18.82
N SER A 41 -14.57 -7.23 -18.97
CA SER A 41 -15.25 -5.97 -19.28
C SER A 41 -14.54 -5.27 -20.43
N SER A 42 -15.08 -4.12 -20.81
CA SER A 42 -14.53 -3.26 -21.85
C SER A 42 -14.35 -1.85 -21.33
N HIS A 43 -13.39 -1.14 -21.89
CA HIS A 43 -13.09 0.25 -21.58
C HIS A 43 -13.11 1.10 -22.85
N VAL A 44 -13.10 2.42 -22.70
CA VAL A 44 -13.06 3.35 -23.82
C VAL A 44 -11.75 3.21 -24.58
N ASP A 45 -11.82 3.11 -25.91
CA ASP A 45 -10.66 3.02 -26.78
C ASP A 45 -9.83 4.31 -26.76
N SER A 46 -10.52 5.45 -26.82
CA SER A 46 -9.89 6.77 -26.76
C SER A 46 -10.46 7.61 -25.64
N LEU A 47 -9.57 8.14 -24.79
CA LEU A 47 -9.98 9.06 -23.72
C LEU A 47 -10.56 10.38 -24.24
N LEU A 48 -10.16 10.80 -25.45
CA LEU A 48 -10.68 12.02 -26.08
C LEU A 48 -12.00 11.83 -26.83
N ASN A 49 -12.38 10.57 -27.07
CA ASN A 49 -13.61 10.21 -27.74
C ASN A 49 -14.33 9.04 -27.02
N PRO A 50 -14.77 9.22 -25.77
CA PRO A 50 -15.28 8.12 -24.95
C PRO A 50 -16.60 7.53 -25.43
N GLU A 51 -17.28 8.22 -26.35
CA GLU A 51 -18.58 7.80 -26.89
C GLU A 51 -18.47 6.90 -28.13
N ASN A 52 -17.27 6.79 -28.75
CA ASN A 52 -17.14 6.14 -30.06
C ASN A 52 -17.00 4.61 -29.98
N SER A 53 -16.03 4.10 -29.25
CA SER A 53 -15.74 2.66 -29.25
C SER A 53 -15.29 2.15 -27.91
N LEU A 54 -15.62 0.90 -27.62
CA LEU A 54 -15.16 0.17 -26.46
C LEU A 54 -14.25 -0.97 -26.94
N ILE A 55 -13.12 -1.14 -26.28
CA ILE A 55 -12.23 -2.29 -26.49
C ILE A 55 -12.21 -3.19 -25.27
N LYS A 56 -11.97 -4.48 -25.48
CA LYS A 56 -11.91 -5.47 -24.41
C LYS A 56 -10.71 -5.19 -23.52
N SER A 57 -10.93 -5.16 -22.21
CA SER A 57 -9.87 -4.98 -21.22
C SER A 57 -8.92 -6.18 -21.16
N SER A 58 -7.65 -5.90 -20.95
CA SER A 58 -6.61 -6.93 -20.91
C SER A 58 -6.61 -7.71 -19.60
N LYS A 59 -6.25 -8.97 -19.65
CA LYS A 59 -5.96 -9.77 -18.45
C LYS A 59 -4.68 -9.27 -17.79
N LYS A 60 -4.64 -9.24 -16.47
CA LYS A 60 -3.49 -8.80 -15.66
C LYS A 60 -2.85 -10.02 -15.02
N ALA A 61 -1.62 -10.34 -15.43
CA ALA A 61 -0.81 -11.39 -14.84
C ALA A 61 0.24 -10.76 -13.91
N MET A 62 0.30 -11.22 -12.67
CA MET A 62 1.17 -10.67 -11.64
C MET A 62 2.06 -11.77 -11.07
N TRP A 63 3.37 -11.54 -11.09
CA TRP A 63 4.37 -12.42 -10.51
C TRP A 63 4.97 -11.79 -9.26
N SER A 64 4.82 -12.44 -8.12
CA SER A 64 5.24 -11.96 -6.80
C SER A 64 6.34 -12.86 -6.21
N PRO A 65 7.61 -12.72 -6.65
CA PRO A 65 8.71 -13.39 -5.98
C PRO A 65 8.91 -12.81 -4.58
N ARG A 66 9.31 -13.67 -3.63
CA ARG A 66 9.62 -13.30 -2.24
C ARG A 66 10.80 -14.11 -1.75
N ILE A 67 11.74 -13.42 -1.11
CA ILE A 67 12.92 -14.04 -0.51
C ILE A 67 13.06 -13.44 0.89
N GLY A 68 13.24 -14.29 1.88
CA GLY A 68 13.58 -13.91 3.25
C GLY A 68 14.78 -14.74 3.70
N VAL A 69 15.79 -14.09 4.27
CA VAL A 69 16.96 -14.74 4.84
C VAL A 69 17.12 -14.30 6.28
N ALA A 70 17.32 -15.24 7.18
CA ALA A 70 17.66 -15.01 8.58
C ALA A 70 18.99 -15.69 8.88
N TYR A 71 19.95 -14.92 9.40
CA TYR A 71 21.28 -15.35 9.73
C TYR A 71 21.55 -15.12 11.23
N PRO A 72 21.57 -16.18 12.06
CA PRO A 72 22.00 -16.08 13.46
C PRO A 72 23.46 -15.65 13.54
N ILE A 73 23.74 -14.52 14.17
CA ILE A 73 25.10 -14.02 14.40
C ILE A 73 25.62 -14.42 15.77
N THR A 74 24.72 -14.66 16.71
CA THR A 74 24.99 -15.20 18.04
C THR A 74 23.79 -16.05 18.47
N ASP A 75 23.87 -16.72 19.61
CA ASP A 75 22.74 -17.45 20.21
C ASP A 75 21.55 -16.53 20.56
N GLU A 76 21.79 -15.22 20.66
CA GLU A 76 20.83 -14.20 21.08
C GLU A 76 20.56 -13.14 19.99
N GLY A 77 21.26 -13.20 18.84
CA GLY A 77 21.22 -12.20 17.78
C GLY A 77 21.00 -12.77 16.39
N ILE A 78 20.07 -12.17 15.63
CA ILE A 78 19.71 -12.59 14.27
C ILE A 78 19.69 -11.37 13.36
N LEU A 79 20.40 -11.46 12.24
CA LEU A 79 20.22 -10.57 11.10
C LEU A 79 19.14 -11.14 10.19
N HIS A 80 18.31 -10.28 9.62
CA HIS A 80 17.34 -10.70 8.63
C HIS A 80 17.32 -9.74 7.43
N PHE A 81 17.06 -10.31 6.27
CA PHE A 81 16.85 -9.59 5.04
C PHE A 81 15.58 -10.11 4.38
N SER A 82 14.76 -9.22 3.85
CA SER A 82 13.62 -9.60 3.04
C SER A 82 13.53 -8.78 1.76
N TYR A 83 13.10 -9.44 0.70
CA TYR A 83 12.80 -8.84 -0.59
C TYR A 83 11.51 -9.43 -1.12
N GLY A 84 10.66 -8.60 -1.71
CA GLY A 84 9.43 -9.11 -2.29
C GLY A 84 8.72 -8.14 -3.22
N HIS A 85 7.93 -8.72 -4.13
CA HIS A 85 6.97 -8.00 -4.95
C HIS A 85 5.57 -8.21 -4.39
N PHE A 86 4.81 -7.13 -4.33
CA PHE A 86 3.44 -7.12 -3.84
C PHE A 86 2.56 -6.39 -4.84
N TYR A 87 1.39 -6.94 -5.12
CA TYR A 87 0.43 -6.31 -6.02
C TYR A 87 -0.88 -6.06 -5.28
N GLN A 88 -1.45 -4.89 -5.53
CA GLN A 88 -2.75 -4.50 -5.00
C GLN A 88 -3.65 -4.11 -6.17
N MET A 89 -4.76 -4.86 -6.33
CA MET A 89 -5.76 -4.54 -7.35
C MET A 89 -6.48 -3.24 -7.00
N PRO A 90 -6.80 -2.41 -8.01
CA PRO A 90 -7.74 -1.32 -7.84
C PRO A 90 -9.08 -1.81 -7.28
N THR A 91 -9.80 -0.93 -6.59
CA THR A 91 -11.14 -1.28 -6.11
C THR A 91 -12.08 -1.55 -7.30
N MET A 92 -13.07 -2.41 -7.11
CA MET A 92 -14.06 -2.71 -8.17
C MET A 92 -14.78 -1.45 -8.64
N ARG A 93 -14.97 -0.47 -7.76
CA ARG A 93 -15.51 0.84 -8.13
C ARG A 93 -14.63 1.58 -9.14
N ASN A 94 -13.32 1.59 -8.94
CA ASN A 94 -12.38 2.28 -9.84
C ASN A 94 -12.30 1.57 -11.21
N LEU A 95 -12.57 0.27 -11.26
CA LEU A 95 -12.58 -0.52 -12.49
C LEU A 95 -13.91 -0.39 -13.24
N PHE A 96 -15.07 -0.41 -12.57
CA PHE A 96 -16.35 -0.69 -13.20
C PHE A 96 -17.42 0.39 -12.99
N LEU A 97 -17.10 1.49 -12.30
CA LEU A 97 -18.07 2.55 -12.07
C LEU A 97 -18.60 3.07 -13.40
N LYS A 98 -19.92 2.96 -13.61
CA LYS A 98 -20.64 3.52 -14.74
C LYS A 98 -21.50 4.67 -14.20
N ASN A 99 -21.11 5.90 -14.48
CA ASN A 99 -21.97 7.05 -14.23
C ASN A 99 -22.71 7.39 -15.53
N ILE A 100 -24.01 7.56 -15.43
CA ILE A 100 -24.82 8.06 -16.54
C ILE A 100 -24.49 9.54 -16.70
N PHE A 101 -24.10 9.93 -17.90
CA PHE A 101 -23.87 11.31 -18.26
C PHE A 101 -25.20 12.08 -18.09
N GLY A 102 -25.22 12.99 -17.12
CA GLY A 102 -26.38 13.88 -16.85
C GLY A 102 -25.91 15.32 -16.84
N ALA A 103 -26.80 16.24 -17.26
CA ALA A 103 -26.49 17.65 -17.38
C ALA A 103 -25.89 18.24 -16.09
N GLY A 104 -24.71 18.83 -16.17
CA GLY A 104 -24.16 19.77 -15.20
C GLY A 104 -23.07 19.32 -14.26
N LEU A 105 -22.65 18.06 -14.25
CA LEU A 105 -21.50 17.57 -13.44
C LEU A 105 -20.59 16.68 -14.30
N SER A 106 -19.27 16.87 -14.16
CA SER A 106 -18.30 15.95 -14.77
C SER A 106 -18.40 14.57 -14.12
N PRO A 107 -18.92 13.54 -14.81
CA PRO A 107 -19.08 12.22 -14.22
C PRO A 107 -17.72 11.60 -13.97
N THR A 108 -17.59 10.84 -12.88
CA THR A 108 -16.43 9.95 -12.67
C THR A 108 -16.78 8.57 -13.20
N ILE A 109 -15.96 8.05 -14.10
CA ILE A 109 -16.13 6.71 -14.68
C ILE A 109 -14.99 5.78 -14.26
N GLY A 110 -15.28 4.49 -14.17
CA GLY A 110 -14.28 3.46 -13.96
C GLY A 110 -13.50 3.15 -15.24
N TYR A 111 -12.31 2.61 -15.07
CA TYR A 111 -11.46 2.16 -16.17
C TYR A 111 -11.03 0.72 -15.95
N SER A 112 -11.68 -0.22 -16.64
CA SER A 112 -11.50 -1.65 -16.40
C SER A 112 -10.14 -2.19 -16.85
N ASP A 113 -9.34 -1.39 -17.57
CA ASP A 113 -7.95 -1.75 -17.96
C ASP A 113 -6.88 -1.23 -16.99
N LEU A 114 -7.24 -0.71 -15.81
CA LEU A 114 -6.27 -0.32 -14.79
C LEU A 114 -5.34 -1.47 -14.43
N LYS A 115 -4.05 -1.13 -14.27
CA LYS A 115 -3.04 -2.05 -13.77
C LYS A 115 -3.12 -2.14 -12.24
N PRO A 116 -2.78 -3.30 -11.66
CA PRO A 116 -2.57 -3.39 -10.21
C PRO A 116 -1.36 -2.54 -9.80
N GLN A 117 -1.50 -1.86 -8.68
CA GLN A 117 -0.39 -1.17 -8.04
C GLN A 117 0.68 -2.20 -7.65
N LYS A 118 1.93 -1.93 -8.00
CA LYS A 118 3.08 -2.79 -7.70
C LYS A 118 3.96 -2.15 -6.64
N THR A 119 4.29 -2.89 -5.58
CA THR A 119 5.28 -2.50 -4.58
C THR A 119 6.44 -3.49 -4.61
N VAL A 120 7.66 -2.98 -4.79
CA VAL A 120 8.90 -3.72 -4.55
C VAL A 120 9.45 -3.26 -3.22
N MET A 121 9.65 -4.21 -2.30
CA MET A 121 10.09 -3.92 -0.93
C MET A 121 11.42 -4.62 -0.64
N TYR A 122 12.32 -3.88 0.00
CA TYR A 122 13.57 -4.37 0.58
C TYR A 122 13.56 -4.02 2.06
N GLU A 123 13.95 -4.96 2.89
CA GLU A 123 14.09 -4.76 4.32
C GLU A 123 15.33 -5.48 4.82
N PHE A 124 16.11 -4.80 5.66
CA PHE A 124 17.22 -5.37 6.38
C PHE A 124 17.11 -5.00 7.85
N GLY A 125 17.26 -5.97 8.73
CA GLY A 125 17.12 -5.71 10.15
C GLY A 125 17.96 -6.65 11.02
N MET A 126 17.98 -6.32 12.29
CA MET A 126 18.62 -7.09 13.33
C MET A 126 17.71 -7.18 14.56
N GLN A 127 17.59 -8.38 15.06
CA GLN A 127 16.95 -8.65 16.35
C GLN A 127 18.02 -9.14 17.31
N GLN A 128 18.08 -8.53 18.50
CA GLN A 128 19.02 -8.90 19.55
C GLN A 128 18.30 -9.03 20.89
N GLN A 129 18.46 -10.16 21.53
CA GLN A 129 18.08 -10.35 22.92
C GLN A 129 19.17 -9.76 23.81
N LEU A 130 18.82 -8.76 24.63
CA LEU A 130 19.74 -8.07 25.54
C LEU A 130 19.77 -8.73 26.92
N SER A 131 18.69 -9.41 27.27
CA SER A 131 18.58 -10.19 28.50
C SER A 131 17.43 -11.20 28.39
N ARG A 132 17.27 -12.06 29.40
CA ARG A 132 16.17 -13.05 29.44
C ARG A 132 14.78 -12.45 29.18
N PHE A 133 14.57 -11.17 29.53
CA PHE A 133 13.26 -10.51 29.43
C PHE A 133 13.26 -9.31 28.48
N LEU A 134 14.38 -8.93 27.88
CA LEU A 134 14.52 -7.72 27.08
C LEU A 134 15.09 -8.04 25.71
N ALA A 135 14.43 -7.62 24.65
CA ALA A 135 14.88 -7.71 23.27
C ALA A 135 14.70 -6.38 22.55
N ILE A 136 15.62 -6.08 21.63
CA ILE A 136 15.55 -4.96 20.71
C ILE A 136 15.48 -5.50 19.28
N ASN A 137 14.66 -4.86 18.44
CA ASN A 137 14.63 -5.12 17.01
C ASN A 137 14.77 -3.79 16.28
N GLY A 138 15.63 -3.74 15.28
CA GLY A 138 15.80 -2.59 14.41
C GLY A 138 15.79 -3.03 12.95
N SER A 139 15.09 -2.30 12.09
CA SER A 139 15.13 -2.54 10.65
C SER A 139 15.15 -1.24 9.86
N ILE A 140 15.73 -1.30 8.68
CA ILE A 140 15.65 -0.29 7.63
C ILE A 140 14.90 -0.88 6.46
N PHE A 141 14.05 -0.08 5.82
CA PHE A 141 13.28 -0.54 4.68
C PHE A 141 13.21 0.50 3.57
N TYR A 142 13.03 -0.02 2.37
CA TYR A 142 12.77 0.76 1.17
C TYR A 142 11.66 0.11 0.36
N LYS A 143 10.68 0.92 -0.08
CA LYS A 143 9.56 0.49 -0.93
C LYS A 143 9.50 1.38 -2.17
N ASP A 144 9.52 0.77 -3.34
CA ASP A 144 9.23 1.40 -4.62
C ASP A 144 7.82 1.02 -5.05
N ILE A 145 6.94 2.01 -5.15
CA ILE A 145 5.51 1.82 -5.43
C ILE A 145 5.24 2.42 -6.81
N ARG A 146 4.73 1.61 -7.71
CA ARG A 146 4.42 1.96 -9.10
C ARG A 146 2.96 1.74 -9.41
N ASP A 147 2.51 2.38 -10.50
CA ASP A 147 1.15 2.27 -10.99
C ASP A 147 0.08 2.75 -9.96
N LEU A 148 0.43 3.75 -9.14
CA LEU A 148 -0.53 4.44 -8.28
C LEU A 148 -1.63 5.10 -9.12
N LEU A 149 -2.84 5.09 -8.59
CA LEU A 149 -4.00 5.66 -9.26
C LEU A 149 -4.05 7.17 -9.03
N ALA A 150 -4.14 7.92 -10.13
CA ALA A 150 -4.48 9.33 -10.13
C ALA A 150 -5.83 9.55 -10.79
N LEU A 151 -6.64 10.43 -10.24
CA LEU A 151 -7.87 10.89 -10.87
C LEU A 151 -7.51 12.00 -11.87
N GLN A 152 -7.90 11.84 -13.12
CA GLN A 152 -7.67 12.81 -14.18
C GLN A 152 -8.99 13.27 -14.79
N THR A 153 -9.15 14.56 -14.99
CA THR A 153 -10.24 15.12 -15.79
C THR A 153 -9.82 15.18 -17.25
N ILE A 154 -10.66 14.64 -18.11
CA ILE A 154 -10.49 14.64 -19.55
C ILE A 154 -11.53 15.59 -20.14
N ASN A 155 -11.05 16.60 -20.85
CA ASN A 155 -11.90 17.48 -21.65
C ASN A 155 -11.98 16.93 -23.08
N TYR A 156 -13.17 16.83 -23.62
CA TYR A 156 -13.40 16.33 -24.97
C TYR A 156 -14.57 17.09 -25.62
N ASN A 157 -14.71 16.94 -26.92
CA ASN A 157 -15.82 17.52 -27.63
C ASN A 157 -16.82 16.42 -28.03
N SER A 158 -17.92 16.35 -27.28
CA SER A 158 -19.00 15.39 -27.57
C SER A 158 -19.69 15.73 -28.87
N PRO A 159 -19.88 14.77 -29.78
CA PRO A 159 -20.69 15.00 -31.01
C PRO A 159 -22.11 15.42 -30.70
N THR A 160 -22.65 15.01 -29.54
CA THR A 160 -24.06 15.26 -29.16
C THR A 160 -24.21 16.51 -28.29
N TYR A 161 -23.26 16.76 -27.36
CA TYR A 161 -23.42 17.80 -26.33
C TYR A 161 -22.41 18.94 -26.44
N GLY A 162 -21.47 18.88 -27.41
CA GLY A 162 -20.40 19.87 -27.55
C GLY A 162 -19.30 19.71 -26.47
N PRO A 163 -18.66 20.82 -26.03
CA PRO A 163 -17.61 20.77 -25.04
C PRO A 163 -18.06 20.10 -23.73
N SER A 164 -17.41 19.01 -23.36
CA SER A 164 -17.78 18.14 -22.26
C SER A 164 -16.53 17.69 -21.48
N SER A 165 -16.71 17.23 -20.25
CA SER A 165 -15.61 16.68 -19.44
C SER A 165 -16.06 15.49 -18.58
N TYR A 166 -15.14 14.61 -18.28
CA TYR A 166 -15.34 13.53 -17.33
C TYR A 166 -14.05 13.25 -16.56
N SER A 167 -14.18 12.62 -15.39
CA SER A 167 -13.04 12.21 -14.56
C SER A 167 -12.84 10.70 -14.63
N ILE A 168 -11.60 10.25 -14.71
CA ILE A 168 -11.24 8.84 -14.83
C ILE A 168 -9.98 8.54 -14.01
N TYR A 169 -9.91 7.35 -13.39
CA TYR A 169 -8.70 6.88 -12.73
C TYR A 169 -7.74 6.29 -13.75
N LEU A 170 -6.46 6.67 -13.66
CA LEU A 170 -5.38 6.15 -14.51
C LEU A 170 -4.15 5.82 -13.64
N ASN A 171 -3.35 4.86 -14.09
CA ASN A 171 -2.06 4.53 -13.46
C ASN A 171 -1.00 5.53 -13.93
N LYS A 172 -0.80 6.60 -13.19
CA LYS A 172 0.11 7.70 -13.56
C LYS A 172 1.17 8.00 -12.55
N ASP A 173 0.95 7.59 -11.30
CA ASP A 173 1.76 8.03 -10.18
C ASP A 173 2.67 6.93 -9.65
N TYR A 174 3.71 7.36 -8.95
CA TYR A 174 4.63 6.51 -8.24
C TYR A 174 4.95 7.11 -6.87
N SER A 175 5.42 6.28 -5.97
CA SER A 175 5.89 6.70 -4.65
C SER A 175 7.09 5.89 -4.22
N MET A 176 7.93 6.51 -3.41
CA MET A 176 9.04 5.89 -2.71
C MET A 176 8.85 6.08 -1.21
N VAL A 177 8.96 5.00 -0.46
CA VAL A 177 8.93 5.03 1.01
C VAL A 177 10.23 4.44 1.52
N LYS A 178 10.92 5.18 2.36
CA LYS A 178 12.15 4.71 3.05
C LYS A 178 12.05 5.04 4.51
N GLY A 179 12.54 4.16 5.35
CA GLY A 179 12.44 4.39 6.79
C GLY A 179 13.24 3.43 7.63
N VAL A 180 13.16 3.69 8.92
CA VAL A 180 13.78 2.91 9.98
C VAL A 180 12.72 2.60 11.02
N THR A 181 12.72 1.38 11.54
CA THR A 181 11.90 0.99 12.69
C THR A 181 12.79 0.53 13.83
N LEU A 182 12.43 0.90 15.05
CA LEU A 182 13.08 0.44 16.28
C LEU A 182 12.01 -0.02 17.24
N SER A 183 12.08 -1.25 17.73
CA SER A 183 11.16 -1.74 18.73
C SER A 183 11.91 -2.36 19.91
N LEU A 184 11.43 -2.06 21.11
CA LEU A 184 11.91 -2.60 22.37
C LEU A 184 10.81 -3.40 23.01
N THR A 185 11.07 -4.68 23.24
CA THR A 185 10.15 -5.61 23.88
C THR A 185 10.68 -6.05 25.22
N LYS A 186 10.01 -5.69 26.29
CA LYS A 186 10.23 -6.22 27.63
C LYS A 186 9.13 -7.22 27.97
N ARG A 187 9.48 -8.49 28.06
CA ARG A 187 8.57 -9.52 28.58
C ARG A 187 8.38 -9.33 30.10
N ARG A 188 7.26 -9.80 30.58
CA ARG A 188 7.00 -9.76 32.00
C ARG A 188 8.11 -10.49 32.79
N ASP A 189 8.70 -9.77 33.71
CA ASP A 189 9.69 -10.27 34.67
C ASP A 189 8.99 -10.55 36.01
N PRO A 190 9.19 -11.71 36.64
CA PRO A 190 8.60 -12.05 37.92
C PRO A 190 8.92 -11.03 39.02
N ASN A 191 10.08 -10.38 38.99
CA ASN A 191 10.49 -9.41 39.99
C ASN A 191 9.85 -8.06 39.81
N THR A 192 9.81 -7.55 38.58
CA THR A 192 9.25 -6.22 38.27
C THR A 192 7.76 -6.26 37.93
N LYS A 193 7.23 -7.47 37.61
CA LYS A 193 5.81 -7.69 37.19
C LYS A 193 5.39 -6.85 35.98
N MET A 194 6.36 -6.22 35.36
CA MET A 194 6.18 -5.26 34.26
C MET A 194 6.49 -5.89 32.92
N SER A 195 5.64 -5.64 31.94
CA SER A 195 5.91 -5.83 30.50
C SER A 195 5.81 -4.51 29.77
N ALA A 196 6.60 -4.33 28.72
CA ALA A 196 6.57 -3.13 27.90
C ALA A 196 6.83 -3.47 26.44
N PHE A 197 6.14 -2.76 25.56
CA PHE A 197 6.40 -2.73 24.13
C PHE A 197 6.49 -1.27 23.69
N LEU A 198 7.63 -0.87 23.17
CA LEU A 198 7.87 0.45 22.61
C LEU A 198 8.24 0.27 21.15
N ASP A 199 7.60 1.00 20.28
CA ASP A 199 7.84 0.97 18.84
C ASP A 199 7.98 2.40 18.32
N TYR A 200 9.04 2.64 17.58
CA TYR A 200 9.29 3.91 16.93
C TYR A 200 9.60 3.67 15.45
N SER A 201 8.91 4.37 14.59
CA SER A 201 9.15 4.38 13.16
C SER A 201 9.43 5.79 12.68
N TYR A 202 10.50 5.93 11.92
CA TYR A 202 10.77 7.10 11.11
C TYR A 202 10.69 6.71 9.65
N GLN A 203 9.89 7.44 8.86
CA GLN A 203 9.82 7.21 7.42
C GLN A 203 9.64 8.52 6.66
N THR A 204 10.06 8.51 5.41
CA THR A 204 9.74 9.55 4.43
C THR A 204 9.01 8.92 3.26
N THR A 205 7.92 9.57 2.86
CA THR A 205 7.07 9.13 1.76
C THR A 205 7.04 10.22 0.71
N GLU A 206 7.68 9.97 -0.41
CA GLU A 206 7.84 10.92 -1.51
C GLU A 206 7.23 10.32 -2.79
N GLY A 207 6.68 11.16 -3.64
CA GLY A 207 6.14 10.72 -4.92
C GLY A 207 5.71 11.88 -5.80
N ASN A 208 5.19 11.55 -6.96
CA ASN A 208 4.66 12.53 -7.90
C ASN A 208 3.14 12.65 -7.83
N SER A 209 2.51 12.12 -6.79
CA SER A 209 1.06 12.21 -6.61
C SER A 209 0.65 13.66 -6.45
N ILE A 210 -0.27 14.09 -7.27
CA ILE A 210 -0.86 15.43 -7.21
C ILE A 210 -1.83 15.45 -6.01
N SER A 211 -1.72 16.48 -5.18
CA SER A 211 -2.68 16.66 -4.09
C SER A 211 -4.10 16.86 -4.62
N SER A 212 -5.11 16.52 -3.83
CA SER A 212 -6.52 16.76 -4.22
C SER A 212 -6.83 18.24 -4.55
N GLY A 213 -6.04 19.18 -4.02
CA GLY A 213 -6.15 20.60 -4.34
C GLY A 213 -5.64 20.94 -5.76
N SER A 214 -4.54 20.36 -6.18
CA SER A 214 -3.99 20.51 -7.54
C SER A 214 -4.95 19.96 -8.59
N PHE A 215 -5.69 18.91 -8.26
CA PHE A 215 -6.71 18.35 -9.14
C PHE A 215 -7.77 19.39 -9.54
N TYR A 216 -8.33 20.13 -8.56
CA TYR A 216 -9.30 21.18 -8.85
C TYR A 216 -8.69 22.33 -9.65
N PHE A 217 -7.45 22.70 -9.37
CA PHE A 217 -6.77 23.77 -10.09
C PHE A 217 -6.51 23.38 -11.55
N ASN A 218 -6.02 22.18 -11.80
CA ASN A 218 -5.76 21.66 -13.16
C ASN A 218 -7.06 21.50 -13.95
N ALA A 219 -8.14 21.05 -13.30
CA ALA A 219 -9.47 20.97 -13.93
C ALA A 219 -10.03 22.34 -14.32
N LEU A 220 -9.72 23.40 -13.58
CA LEU A 220 -10.16 24.76 -13.86
C LEU A 220 -9.29 25.48 -14.89
N THR A 221 -7.97 25.26 -14.87
CA THR A 221 -7.02 26.01 -15.71
C THR A 221 -6.63 25.29 -16.99
N GLY A 222 -6.91 23.99 -17.10
CA GLY A 222 -6.50 23.15 -18.23
C GLY A 222 -4.97 22.95 -18.34
N GLN A 223 -4.21 23.34 -17.32
CA GLN A 223 -2.76 23.17 -17.29
C GLN A 223 -2.41 21.90 -16.53
N GLU A 224 -1.56 21.04 -17.11
CA GLU A 224 -0.92 19.96 -16.36
C GLU A 224 0.16 20.55 -15.46
N GLU A 225 0.03 20.33 -14.17
CA GLU A 225 1.04 20.74 -13.19
C GLU A 225 2.35 19.96 -13.43
N GLU A 226 3.49 20.66 -13.35
CA GLU A 226 4.78 20.03 -13.47
C GLU A 226 4.96 18.98 -12.38
N LYS A 227 5.21 17.73 -12.78
CA LYS A 227 5.36 16.61 -11.84
C LYS A 227 6.65 16.78 -11.03
N LYS A 228 6.51 17.21 -9.80
CA LYS A 228 7.59 17.30 -8.82
C LYS A 228 7.50 16.18 -7.81
N ILE A 229 8.64 15.68 -7.36
CA ILE A 229 8.70 14.77 -6.23
C ILE A 229 8.42 15.60 -4.97
N VAL A 230 7.34 15.29 -4.29
CA VAL A 230 6.88 15.98 -3.09
C VAL A 230 6.53 14.96 -2.00
N PRO A 231 6.59 15.36 -0.71
CA PRO A 231 6.01 14.56 0.35
C PRO A 231 4.53 14.32 0.07
N LEU A 232 4.07 13.09 0.25
CA LEU A 232 2.68 12.75 -0.01
C LEU A 232 1.79 13.09 1.20
N SER A 233 0.51 13.37 0.95
CA SER A 233 -0.46 13.77 1.98
C SER A 233 -0.70 12.74 3.08
N TRP A 234 -0.26 11.49 2.88
CA TRP A 234 -0.34 10.40 3.84
C TRP A 234 1.04 10.07 4.47
N ASP A 235 2.03 10.94 4.28
CA ASP A 235 3.31 10.83 4.99
C ASP A 235 3.10 11.03 6.50
N GLN A 236 3.64 10.09 7.27
CA GLN A 236 3.73 10.16 8.72
C GLN A 236 5.19 9.94 9.09
N SER A 237 5.94 11.04 9.15
CA SER A 237 7.39 10.98 9.30
C SER A 237 7.80 10.33 10.62
N HIS A 238 7.08 10.56 11.71
CA HIS A 238 7.38 9.96 13.00
C HIS A 238 6.13 9.29 13.57
N VAL A 239 6.27 8.02 13.95
CA VAL A 239 5.23 7.28 14.67
C VAL A 239 5.86 6.62 15.89
N PHE A 240 5.32 6.89 17.06
CA PHE A 240 5.70 6.25 18.31
C PHE A 240 4.50 5.58 18.94
N ASN A 241 4.62 4.29 19.21
CA ASN A 241 3.62 3.51 19.94
C ASN A 241 4.24 2.96 21.21
N SER A 242 3.50 2.99 22.30
CA SER A 242 3.93 2.44 23.58
C SER A 242 2.81 1.68 24.26
N THR A 243 3.15 0.55 24.84
CA THR A 243 2.27 -0.20 25.74
C THR A 243 3.11 -0.64 26.93
N VAL A 244 2.71 -0.21 28.12
CA VAL A 244 3.37 -0.60 29.37
C VAL A 244 2.31 -1.18 30.29
N SER A 245 2.53 -2.39 30.78
CA SER A 245 1.58 -3.09 31.65
C SER A 245 2.29 -3.61 32.89
N ILE A 246 1.66 -3.42 34.02
CA ILE A 246 2.06 -3.97 35.32
C ILE A 246 0.94 -4.90 35.79
N THR A 247 1.26 -6.18 36.02
CA THR A 247 0.25 -7.18 36.35
C THR A 247 0.70 -8.05 37.52
N GLU A 248 -0.16 -8.19 38.51
CA GLU A 248 -0.02 -9.15 39.60
C GLU A 248 -0.91 -10.35 39.33
N PRO A 249 -0.36 -11.54 39.05
CA PRO A 249 -1.17 -12.74 38.87
C PRO A 249 -1.62 -13.28 40.22
N GLY A 250 -2.82 -13.88 40.24
CA GLY A 250 -3.37 -14.53 41.41
C GLY A 250 -4.90 -14.52 41.40
N ILE A 251 -5.52 -15.20 42.38
CA ILE A 251 -6.99 -15.28 42.49
C ILE A 251 -7.60 -13.87 42.65
N ASN A 252 -6.88 -12.95 43.29
CA ASN A 252 -7.23 -11.52 43.42
C ASN A 252 -6.24 -10.65 42.61
N GLY A 253 -5.78 -11.14 41.48
CA GLY A 253 -4.80 -10.44 40.63
C GLY A 253 -5.36 -9.11 40.10
N TRP A 254 -4.47 -8.16 39.88
CA TRP A 254 -4.78 -6.85 39.28
C TRP A 254 -3.81 -6.54 38.16
N GLY A 255 -4.21 -5.65 37.28
CA GLY A 255 -3.35 -5.17 36.20
C GLY A 255 -3.73 -3.76 35.78
N ILE A 256 -2.69 -2.99 35.45
CA ILE A 256 -2.81 -1.64 34.89
C ILE A 256 -2.02 -1.61 33.59
N SER A 257 -2.62 -1.07 32.54
CA SER A 257 -1.96 -0.90 31.24
C SER A 257 -2.07 0.55 30.80
N PHE A 258 -0.95 1.09 30.31
CA PHE A 258 -0.86 2.40 29.69
C PHE A 258 -0.57 2.19 28.21
N ILE A 259 -1.38 2.80 27.35
CA ILE A 259 -1.22 2.77 25.90
C ILE A 259 -1.05 4.20 25.41
N GLY A 260 0.04 4.46 24.69
CA GLY A 260 0.34 5.76 24.09
C GLY A 260 0.59 5.64 22.61
N LYS A 261 0.09 6.60 21.84
CA LYS A 261 0.40 6.75 20.41
C LYS A 261 0.64 8.22 20.11
N LEU A 262 1.76 8.50 19.45
CA LEU A 262 2.12 9.82 18.93
C LEU A 262 2.49 9.67 17.46
N SER A 263 2.02 10.57 16.62
CA SER A 263 2.41 10.63 15.21
C SER A 263 2.52 12.07 14.74
N THR A 264 3.50 12.32 13.87
CA THR A 264 3.68 13.61 13.18
C THR A 264 3.87 13.34 11.69
N GLY A 265 3.34 14.21 10.86
CA GLY A 265 3.49 14.19 9.41
C GLY A 265 3.14 15.55 8.88
#